data_f209965013a62cc8c64933dccb8d2231
#
_entry.id   f209965013a62cc8c64933dccb8d2231
#
_cell.length_a   1.000
_cell.length_b   1.000
_cell.length_c   1.000
_cell.angle_alpha   90.00
_cell.angle_beta   90.00
_cell.angle_gamma   90.00
#
_symmetry.space_group_name_H-M   'P 1'
#
loop_
_entity.id
_entity.type
_entity.pdbx_description
1 polymer ?
#
loop_
_entity_poly.entity_id
_entity_poly.type
_entity_poly.pdbx_seq_one_letter_code
_entity_poly.pdbx_strand_id
1 'polypeptide(L)'
;MSRTPIKSHPSALRQIEILGNVTNIEWIPERMMSHAFGEQDLAHREIRIQDQLRGIQCLDTVLHEIFHVCSDLLHLELTEHQVHNLGMAWAQIFSANPDMLAWIKERTQEENARRIKQ
;
A
#
# COMPACT_ATOMS: atom_id res chain seq x y z
N MET A 1 -21.03 -4.05 22.23
CA MET A 1 -21.00 -3.41 21.48
C MET A 1 -20.27 -3.62 20.41
N SER A 2 -20.55 -3.44 19.74
CA SER A 2 -19.91 -3.76 18.74
C SER A 2 -19.12 -2.85 18.26
N ARG A 3 -18.29 -2.94 17.92
CA ARG A 3 -17.57 -2.13 17.48
C ARG A 3 -17.62 -2.19 16.11
N THR A 4 -17.78 -1.38 15.62
CA THR A 4 -17.81 -1.31 14.34
C THR A 4 -16.58 -1.44 13.85
N PRO A 5 -16.31 -2.18 13.35
CA PRO A 5 -15.19 -2.43 12.92
C PRO A 5 -14.56 -1.75 12.04
N ILE A 6 -14.00 -1.94 11.93
CA ILE A 6 -13.21 -1.64 11.11
C ILE A 6 -13.57 -1.18 9.95
N LYS A 7 -14.64 -1.27 9.61
CA LYS A 7 -14.97 -0.75 8.52
C LYS A 7 -14.35 0.44 8.37
N SER A 8 -14.03 0.93 9.27
CA SER A 8 -13.55 2.20 9.06
C SER A 8 -12.19 2.05 8.65
N HIS A 9 -11.75 0.96 8.45
CA HIS A 9 -10.44 0.86 8.10
C HIS A 9 -10.39 1.31 6.75
N PRO A 10 -9.57 2.09 6.59
CA PRO A 10 -9.29 2.82 5.53
C PRO A 10 -10.02 2.49 4.43
N SER A 11 -10.91 2.59 4.73
CA SER A 11 -11.56 2.63 3.71
C SER A 11 -11.45 1.70 2.78
N ALA A 12 -11.10 0.91 3.15
CA ALA A 12 -11.25 0.16 2.15
C ALA A 12 -10.41 0.26 0.99
N LEU A 13 -9.23 0.44 1.10
CA LEU A 13 -8.33 0.29 -0.01
C LEU A 13 -8.31 -1.21 -0.30
N ARG A 14 -8.96 -1.63 -1.38
CA ARG A 14 -9.09 -3.05 -1.68
C ARG A 14 -8.31 -3.50 -2.89
N GLN A 15 -7.90 -2.58 -3.71
CA GLN A 15 -7.11 -2.89 -4.89
C GLN A 15 -6.12 -1.78 -5.17
N ILE A 16 -4.96 -2.14 -5.66
CA ILE A 16 -3.97 -1.18 -6.12
C ILE A 16 -3.48 -1.71 -7.47
N GLU A 17 -3.40 -0.83 -8.45
CA GLU A 17 -2.77 -1.21 -9.70
C GLU A 17 -1.30 -0.88 -9.58
N ILE A 18 -0.44 -1.86 -9.72
CA ILE A 18 1.00 -1.67 -9.60
C ILE A 18 1.61 -2.03 -10.94
N LEU A 19 2.14 -1.02 -11.63
CA LEU A 19 2.79 -1.21 -12.93
C LEU A 19 1.92 -2.02 -13.88
N GLY A 20 0.63 -1.67 -13.93
CA GLY A 20 -0.32 -2.32 -14.82
C GLY A 20 -0.92 -3.60 -14.28
N ASN A 21 -0.52 -4.02 -13.10
CA ASN A 21 -1.03 -5.26 -12.52
C ASN A 21 -1.94 -4.95 -11.35
N VAL A 22 -3.17 -5.45 -11.41
CA VAL A 22 -4.12 -5.23 -10.31
C VAL A 22 -3.77 -6.17 -9.18
N THR A 23 -3.57 -5.61 -7.99
CA THR A 23 -3.23 -6.36 -6.80
C THR A 23 -4.34 -6.15 -5.79
N ASN A 24 -4.86 -7.23 -5.25
CA ASN A 24 -5.92 -7.16 -4.25
C ASN A 24 -5.34 -7.00 -2.87
N ILE A 25 -6.01 -6.22 -2.03
CA ILE A 25 -5.59 -6.04 -0.65
C ILE A 25 -6.63 -6.66 0.25
N GLU A 26 -6.18 -7.60 1.09
CA GLU A 26 -7.01 -8.25 2.06
C GLU A 26 -6.63 -7.75 3.44
N TRP A 27 -7.61 -7.32 4.21
CA TRP A 27 -7.39 -6.87 5.58
C TRP A 27 -7.71 -8.03 6.51
N ILE A 28 -6.70 -8.50 7.24
CA ILE A 28 -6.77 -9.78 7.96
C ILE A 28 -6.76 -9.53 9.46
N PRO A 29 -7.64 -10.15 10.22
CA PRO A 29 -7.60 -10.02 11.68
C PRO A 29 -6.26 -10.48 12.24
N GLU A 30 -5.78 -9.75 13.24
CA GLU A 30 -4.46 -10.04 13.82
C GLU A 30 -4.31 -11.49 14.24
N ARG A 31 -5.34 -12.08 14.81
CA ARG A 31 -5.24 -13.47 15.29
C ARG A 31 -4.99 -14.46 14.15
N MET A 32 -5.29 -14.07 12.94
CA MET A 32 -5.11 -14.94 11.79
C MET A 32 -3.83 -14.64 11.02
N MET A 33 -3.06 -13.65 11.46
CA MET A 33 -1.85 -13.26 10.78
C MET A 33 -0.88 -12.70 11.80
N SER A 34 -0.59 -13.48 12.84
CA SER A 34 0.22 -12.97 13.95
C SER A 34 1.72 -13.00 13.65
N HIS A 35 2.12 -13.64 12.54
CA HIS A 35 3.53 -13.77 12.20
C HIS A 35 4.13 -12.53 11.54
N ALA A 36 3.31 -11.65 11.04
CA ALA A 36 3.78 -10.45 10.34
C ALA A 36 2.67 -9.43 10.25
N PHE A 37 3.03 -8.15 10.09
CA PHE A 37 2.03 -7.09 9.91
C PHE A 37 1.46 -7.14 8.50
N GLY A 38 2.24 -7.56 7.53
CA GLY A 38 1.80 -7.68 6.15
C GLY A 38 2.58 -8.76 5.43
N GLU A 39 2.07 -9.18 4.31
CA GLU A 39 2.74 -10.15 3.45
C GLU A 39 2.18 -10.03 2.04
N GLN A 40 2.90 -10.53 1.06
CA GLN A 40 2.41 -10.55 -0.30
C GLN A 40 2.42 -11.97 -0.82
N ASP A 41 1.48 -12.25 -1.72
CA ASP A 41 1.41 -13.51 -2.43
C ASP A 41 1.47 -13.14 -3.90
N LEU A 42 2.65 -13.21 -4.49
CA LEU A 42 2.86 -12.73 -5.84
C LEU A 42 2.12 -13.59 -6.86
N ALA A 43 2.01 -14.87 -6.61
CA ALA A 43 1.34 -15.76 -7.55
C ALA A 43 -0.14 -15.44 -7.67
N HIS A 44 -0.77 -14.99 -6.58
CA HIS A 44 -2.19 -14.67 -6.59
C HIS A 44 -2.45 -13.16 -6.66
N ARG A 45 -1.39 -12.35 -6.80
CA ARG A 45 -1.49 -10.89 -6.87
C ARG A 45 -2.30 -10.37 -5.70
N GLU A 46 -1.84 -10.71 -4.50
CA GLU A 46 -2.53 -10.34 -3.28
C GLU A 46 -1.56 -9.81 -2.25
N ILE A 47 -2.00 -8.79 -1.53
CA ILE A 47 -1.29 -8.25 -0.38
C ILE A 47 -2.22 -8.41 0.80
N ARG A 48 -1.72 -8.98 1.90
CA ARG A 48 -2.49 -9.15 3.11
C ARG A 48 -1.92 -8.26 4.20
N ILE A 49 -2.76 -7.52 4.88
CA ILE A 49 -2.36 -6.55 5.91
C ILE A 49 -3.19 -6.78 7.16
N GLN A 50 -2.56 -6.74 8.33
CA GLN A 50 -3.32 -6.85 9.57
C GLN A 50 -4.29 -5.68 9.69
N ASP A 51 -5.52 -5.96 10.00
CA ASP A 51 -6.58 -4.95 9.92
C ASP A 51 -6.62 -4.01 11.13
N GLN A 52 -5.88 -4.27 12.19
CA GLN A 52 -5.86 -3.35 13.31
C GLN A 52 -4.82 -2.23 13.17
N LEU A 53 -3.97 -2.32 12.16
CA LEU A 53 -2.94 -1.28 12.00
C LEU A 53 -3.56 0.06 11.63
N ARG A 54 -2.96 1.13 12.14
CA ARG A 54 -3.46 2.49 11.89
C ARG A 54 -2.30 3.45 11.69
N GLY A 55 -2.60 4.60 11.15
CA GLY A 55 -1.63 5.68 11.03
C GLY A 55 -0.41 5.31 10.20
N ILE A 56 0.74 5.82 10.62
CA ILE A 56 1.95 5.62 9.87
C ILE A 56 2.39 4.17 9.84
N GLN A 57 2.06 3.39 10.86
CA GLN A 57 2.40 1.97 10.84
C GLN A 57 1.62 1.24 9.75
N CYS A 58 0.37 1.60 9.56
CA CYS A 58 -0.44 1.00 8.48
C CYS A 58 0.12 1.40 7.13
N LEU A 59 0.41 2.68 6.94
CA LEU A 59 0.96 3.18 5.69
C LEU A 59 2.30 2.52 5.38
N ASP A 60 3.18 2.45 6.36
CA ASP A 60 4.49 1.84 6.19
C ASP A 60 4.35 0.37 5.78
N THR A 61 3.45 -0.36 6.42
CA THR A 61 3.25 -1.77 6.11
C THR A 61 2.74 -1.95 4.68
N VAL A 62 1.79 -1.14 4.25
CA VAL A 62 1.26 -1.23 2.89
C VAL A 62 2.37 -0.91 1.88
N LEU A 63 3.13 0.15 2.12
CA LEU A 63 4.23 0.51 1.22
C LEU A 63 5.30 -0.58 1.15
N HIS A 64 5.59 -1.21 2.29
CA HIS A 64 6.54 -2.30 2.34
C HIS A 64 6.14 -3.41 1.37
N GLU A 65 4.87 -3.81 1.41
CA GLU A 65 4.41 -4.88 0.54
C GLU A 65 4.35 -4.43 -0.93
N ILE A 66 4.00 -3.18 -1.19
CA ILE A 66 4.03 -2.64 -2.54
C ILE A 66 5.45 -2.70 -3.11
N PHE A 67 6.45 -2.34 -2.30
CA PHE A 67 7.83 -2.37 -2.79
C PHE A 67 8.30 -3.78 -3.08
N HIS A 68 7.83 -4.79 -2.32
CA HIS A 68 8.13 -6.18 -2.67
C HIS A 68 7.55 -6.55 -4.03
N VAL A 69 6.33 -6.11 -4.30
CA VAL A 69 5.69 -6.37 -5.59
C VAL A 69 6.46 -5.67 -6.70
N CYS A 70 6.85 -4.41 -6.49
CA CYS A 70 7.64 -3.67 -7.48
C CYS A 70 8.99 -4.35 -7.73
N SER A 71 9.64 -4.81 -6.66
CA SER A 71 10.93 -5.49 -6.78
C SER A 71 10.80 -6.73 -7.66
N ASP A 72 9.71 -7.47 -7.47
CA ASP A 72 9.47 -8.67 -8.27
C ASP A 72 9.19 -8.30 -9.73
N LEU A 73 8.29 -7.37 -9.96
CA LEU A 73 7.89 -7.01 -11.32
C LEU A 73 9.03 -6.39 -12.12
N LEU A 74 9.90 -5.65 -11.46
CA LEU A 74 11.00 -4.95 -12.14
C LEU A 74 12.33 -5.71 -12.03
N HIS A 75 12.32 -6.89 -11.43
CA HIS A 75 13.51 -7.71 -11.26
C HIS A 75 14.64 -6.96 -10.57
N LEU A 76 14.28 -6.21 -9.50
CA LEU A 76 15.28 -5.41 -8.79
C LEU A 76 16.03 -6.20 -7.73
N GLU A 77 15.44 -7.30 -7.26
CA GLU A 77 16.06 -8.12 -6.22
C GLU A 77 16.38 -7.32 -4.95
N LEU A 78 15.45 -6.47 -4.54
CA LEU A 78 15.64 -5.72 -3.31
C LEU A 78 15.64 -6.65 -2.12
N THR A 79 16.52 -6.40 -1.17
CA THR A 79 16.56 -7.20 0.05
C THR A 79 15.43 -6.74 0.98
N GLU A 80 15.11 -7.58 1.96
CA GLU A 80 14.11 -7.22 2.97
C GLU A 80 14.51 -5.92 3.67
N HIS A 81 15.80 -5.74 3.96
CA HIS A 81 16.29 -4.53 4.62
C HIS A 81 16.05 -3.29 3.75
N GLN A 82 16.30 -3.41 2.45
CA GLN A 82 16.10 -2.30 1.53
C GLN A 82 14.61 -1.94 1.43
N VAL A 83 13.75 -2.95 1.33
CA VAL A 83 12.31 -2.72 1.24
C VAL A 83 11.81 -2.08 2.54
N HIS A 84 12.29 -2.54 3.69
CA HIS A 84 11.91 -1.97 4.98
C HIS A 84 12.27 -0.49 5.04
N ASN A 85 13.48 -0.14 4.66
CA ASN A 85 13.93 1.24 4.71
C ASN A 85 13.17 2.14 3.72
N LEU A 86 12.89 1.63 2.51
CA LEU A 86 12.12 2.39 1.54
C LEU A 86 10.70 2.64 2.03
N GLY A 87 10.06 1.63 2.61
CA GLY A 87 8.71 1.78 3.14
C GLY A 87 8.66 2.84 4.23
N MET A 88 9.61 2.78 5.17
CA MET A 88 9.68 3.77 6.23
C MET A 88 9.92 5.17 5.69
N ALA A 89 10.85 5.30 4.74
CA ALA A 89 11.18 6.60 4.19
C ALA A 89 9.98 7.22 3.47
N TRP A 90 9.31 6.45 2.64
CA TRP A 90 8.16 6.98 1.90
C TRP A 90 6.98 7.30 2.82
N ALA A 91 6.75 6.46 3.84
CA ALA A 91 5.68 6.76 4.79
C ALA A 91 5.95 8.09 5.51
N GLN A 92 7.20 8.32 5.89
CA GLN A 92 7.59 9.56 6.55
C GLN A 92 7.45 10.76 5.60
N ILE A 93 7.89 10.60 4.36
CA ILE A 93 7.79 11.67 3.38
C ILE A 93 6.34 12.04 3.13
N PHE A 94 5.46 11.06 2.96
CA PHE A 94 4.07 11.36 2.73
C PHE A 94 3.42 12.02 3.95
N SER A 95 3.71 11.54 5.14
CA SER A 95 3.04 12.10 6.33
C SER A 95 3.55 13.50 6.64
N ALA A 96 4.78 13.81 6.28
CA ALA A 96 5.35 15.12 6.58
C ALA A 96 5.04 16.18 5.51
N ASN A 97 4.53 15.76 4.34
CA ASN A 97 4.37 16.68 3.22
C ASN A 97 2.98 16.62 2.59
N PRO A 98 1.95 17.08 3.31
CA PRO A 98 0.59 17.02 2.77
C PRO A 98 0.42 17.83 1.49
N ASP A 99 1.18 18.91 1.32
CA ASP A 99 1.09 19.70 0.10
C ASP A 99 1.63 18.91 -1.09
N MET A 100 2.63 18.06 -0.87
CA MET A 100 3.14 17.22 -1.93
C MET A 100 2.10 16.21 -2.37
N LEU A 101 1.34 15.65 -1.43
CA LEU A 101 0.28 14.71 -1.79
C LEU A 101 -0.80 15.39 -2.62
N ALA A 102 -1.18 16.61 -2.25
CA ALA A 102 -2.15 17.37 -3.03
C ALA A 102 -1.62 17.66 -4.43
N TRP A 103 -0.35 18.02 -4.54
CA TRP A 103 0.28 18.28 -5.80
C TRP A 103 0.32 17.03 -6.68
N ILE A 104 0.65 15.88 -6.09
CA ILE A 104 0.65 14.61 -6.82
C ILE A 104 -0.74 14.32 -7.37
N LYS A 105 -1.77 14.54 -6.54
CA LYS A 105 -3.14 14.29 -6.94
C LYS A 105 -3.51 15.15 -8.15
N GLU A 106 -3.12 16.42 -8.12
CA GLU A 106 -3.40 17.31 -9.24
C GLU A 106 -2.70 16.86 -10.53
N ARG A 107 -1.44 16.45 -10.42
CA ARG A 107 -0.72 15.98 -11.61
C ARG A 107 -1.33 14.72 -12.19
N THR A 108 -1.78 13.80 -11.35
CA THR A 108 -2.41 12.57 -11.85
C THR A 108 -3.76 12.89 -12.49
N GLN A 109 -4.48 13.87 -11.96
CA GLN A 109 -5.75 14.27 -12.58
C GLN A 109 -5.52 14.91 -13.94
N GLU A 110 -4.48 15.72 -14.08
CA GLU A 110 -4.12 16.30 -15.36
C GLU A 110 -3.79 15.22 -16.39
N GLU A 111 -3.04 14.21 -15.99
CA GLU A 111 -2.68 13.15 -16.90
C GLU A 111 -3.91 12.36 -17.34
N ASN A 112 -4.82 12.08 -16.41
CA ASN A 112 -6.03 11.34 -16.74
C ASN A 112 -6.92 12.14 -17.69
N ALA A 113 -7.03 13.44 -17.50
CA ALA A 113 -7.80 14.29 -18.40
C ALA A 113 -7.18 14.32 -19.79
N ARG A 114 -5.85 14.37 -19.85
CA ARG A 114 -5.16 14.39 -21.12
C ARG A 114 -5.39 13.08 -21.89
N ARG A 115 -5.38 11.96 -21.19
CA ARG A 115 -5.62 10.68 -21.84
C ARG A 115 -7.02 10.57 -22.40
N ILE A 116 -7.99 11.11 -21.69
CA ILE A 116 -9.37 11.03 -22.15
C ILE A 116 -9.57 11.81 -23.43
N LYS A 117 -8.81 12.90 -23.62
CA LYS A 117 -8.99 13.71 -24.80
C LYS A 117 -8.33 13.12 -26.02
N GLN A 118 -7.55 12.12 -25.86
CA GLN A 118 -6.96 11.46 -27.00
C GLN A 118 -7.89 10.37 -27.50
#